data_58651a73375c4463189621aebb7673fb
#
_entry.id   58651a73375c4463189621aebb7673fb
#
_cell.length_a   1.000
_cell.length_b   1.000
_cell.length_c   1.000
_cell.angle_alpha   90.00
_cell.angle_beta   90.00
_cell.angle_gamma   90.00
#
_symmetry.space_group_name_H-M   'P 1'
#
loop_
_entity.id
_entity.type
_entity.pdbx_description
1 polymer ?
#
loop_
_entity_poly.entity_id
_entity_poly.type
_entity_poly.pdbx_seq_one_letter_code
_entity_poly.pdbx_strand_id
1 'polypeptide(L)'
;MKSINIILYQLIFLVLAVKTIAQPSLKEEFKNNFMIGTALSNHQICEKDSLLIQLVEEQFNSITPENLLKWERIHPEEGVYNFEPADSFVAFGLRNKMFIVGHTLLWHQQTPAWVFEDEKGNEASRELLLGRLKDHIYTVVGRYKGKINGWDVVNEAIEDNGEMRNSKWLKIIGEDYIEKAFQFAHEADPDVELYYNDFNMWHKGKIKSVSNLVNNIKSKGIKISGVGLQGHWGLTYPSNEEIDEALDTYSKLNVNLMITELDMAVLPLPNNNTSAEITKNYELQKKLNPYPNGLPDSMQVKLANRYEDFFRLFNKYKSEITRVTFWGVNDSYSWKNNWPIKGRTSYPLLFDRNNQPKPAFYSVINTVKE
;
A
#
# COMPACT_ATOMS: atom_id res chain seq x y z
N MET A 1 0.04 -86.53 17.65
CA MET A 1 0.66 -85.21 17.90
C MET A 1 0.70 -84.44 16.59
N LYS A 2 -0.15 -83.45 16.42
CA LYS A 2 -0.20 -82.61 15.22
C LYS A 2 0.47 -81.26 15.53
N SER A 3 1.57 -80.95 14.86
CA SER A 3 2.28 -79.70 14.96
C SER A 3 1.51 -78.62 14.22
N ILE A 4 1.15 -77.54 14.93
CA ILE A 4 0.54 -76.35 14.38
C ILE A 4 1.65 -75.34 14.04
N ASN A 5 1.87 -75.09 12.76
CA ASN A 5 2.75 -74.04 12.29
C ASN A 5 2.02 -72.68 12.35
N ILE A 6 2.46 -71.78 13.24
CA ILE A 6 2.00 -70.40 13.30
C ILE A 6 2.86 -69.60 12.36
N ILE A 7 2.29 -69.13 11.25
CA ILE A 7 2.92 -68.20 10.31
C ILE A 7 2.65 -66.77 10.83
N LEU A 8 3.69 -66.12 11.32
CA LEU A 8 3.63 -64.74 11.78
C LEU A 8 3.78 -63.80 10.57
N TYR A 9 2.67 -63.18 10.12
CA TYR A 9 2.71 -62.12 9.14
C TYR A 9 3.17 -60.81 9.79
N GLN A 10 4.39 -60.37 9.54
CA GLN A 10 4.85 -59.03 9.85
C GLN A 10 4.31 -58.08 8.80
N LEU A 11 3.33 -57.26 9.17
CA LEU A 11 2.85 -56.13 8.40
C LEU A 11 3.87 -54.99 8.54
N ILE A 12 4.71 -54.78 7.49
CA ILE A 12 5.58 -53.63 7.41
C ILE A 12 4.70 -52.42 7.00
N PHE A 13 4.38 -51.56 7.94
CA PHE A 13 3.80 -50.23 7.66
C PHE A 13 4.90 -49.34 7.10
N LEU A 14 4.95 -49.16 5.77
CA LEU A 14 5.76 -48.16 5.11
C LEU A 14 5.09 -46.80 5.36
N VAL A 15 5.51 -46.05 6.39
CA VAL A 15 5.12 -44.67 6.59
C VAL A 15 5.84 -43.83 5.53
N LEU A 16 5.18 -43.60 4.40
CA LEU A 16 5.59 -42.56 3.46
C LEU A 16 5.50 -41.20 4.18
N ALA A 17 6.62 -40.70 4.67
CA ALA A 17 6.70 -39.33 5.11
C ALA A 17 6.53 -38.43 3.87
N VAL A 18 5.33 -38.00 3.60
CA VAL A 18 5.06 -36.91 2.66
C VAL A 18 5.68 -35.69 3.32
N LYS A 19 6.85 -35.27 2.81
CA LYS A 19 7.37 -33.94 3.11
C LYS A 19 6.36 -32.95 2.55
N THR A 20 5.48 -32.44 3.39
CA THR A 20 4.74 -31.22 3.11
C THR A 20 5.80 -30.13 2.93
N ILE A 21 6.05 -29.77 1.68
CA ILE A 21 6.85 -28.57 1.39
C ILE A 21 6.03 -27.42 1.98
N ALA A 22 6.52 -26.81 3.06
CA ALA A 22 5.87 -25.65 3.64
C ALA A 22 5.75 -24.57 2.57
N GLN A 23 4.62 -23.88 2.54
CA GLN A 23 4.41 -22.75 1.63
C GLN A 23 5.55 -21.74 1.84
N PRO A 24 6.20 -21.26 0.77
CA PRO A 24 7.26 -20.26 0.92
C PRO A 24 6.68 -18.95 1.51
N SER A 25 7.52 -18.20 2.21
CA SER A 25 7.14 -16.94 2.83
C SER A 25 7.72 -15.78 2.03
N LEU A 26 6.87 -14.85 1.58
CA LEU A 26 7.29 -13.66 0.84
C LEU A 26 8.38 -12.87 1.59
N LYS A 27 8.17 -12.57 2.87
CA LYS A 27 9.14 -11.80 3.67
C LYS A 27 10.49 -12.49 3.81
N GLU A 28 10.52 -13.83 3.84
CA GLU A 28 11.75 -14.59 3.96
C GLU A 28 12.49 -14.71 2.61
N GLU A 29 11.75 -14.94 1.54
CA GLU A 29 12.36 -15.03 0.18
C GLU A 29 12.96 -13.67 -0.23
N PHE A 30 12.29 -12.54 0.08
CA PHE A 30 12.74 -11.19 -0.27
C PHE A 30 13.62 -10.49 0.79
N LYS A 31 14.01 -11.15 1.88
CA LYS A 31 14.75 -10.54 3.00
C LYS A 31 16.07 -9.85 2.63
N ASN A 32 16.68 -10.22 1.51
CA ASN A 32 17.92 -9.62 0.99
C ASN A 32 17.67 -8.58 -0.12
N ASN A 33 16.40 -8.32 -0.45
CA ASN A 33 16.01 -7.39 -1.50
C ASN A 33 15.32 -6.17 -0.91
N PHE A 34 14.12 -6.34 -0.38
CA PHE A 34 13.29 -5.30 0.23
C PHE A 34 12.23 -5.92 1.14
N MET A 35 11.63 -5.10 1.99
CA MET A 35 10.51 -5.56 2.82
C MET A 35 9.27 -5.81 1.96
N ILE A 36 8.49 -6.83 2.34
CA ILE A 36 7.18 -7.11 1.75
C ILE A 36 6.10 -6.70 2.75
N GLY A 37 5.26 -5.75 2.34
CA GLY A 37 4.20 -5.19 3.16
C GLY A 37 2.80 -5.50 2.66
N THR A 38 1.81 -5.23 3.52
CA THR A 38 0.39 -5.28 3.16
C THR A 38 -0.40 -4.16 3.83
N ALA A 39 -1.43 -3.66 3.13
CA ALA A 39 -2.40 -2.77 3.76
C ALA A 39 -3.41 -3.56 4.58
N LEU A 40 -3.79 -3.01 5.75
CA LEU A 40 -4.74 -3.62 6.66
C LEU A 40 -5.87 -2.65 7.00
N SER A 41 -7.11 -3.13 6.95
CA SER A 41 -8.30 -2.41 7.39
C SER A 41 -8.54 -2.61 8.89
N ASN A 42 -9.40 -1.76 9.49
CA ASN A 42 -9.84 -1.93 10.87
C ASN A 42 -10.48 -3.31 11.10
N HIS A 43 -11.32 -3.75 10.17
CA HIS A 43 -11.96 -5.05 10.21
C HIS A 43 -10.94 -6.18 10.39
N GLN A 44 -9.84 -6.16 9.66
CA GLN A 44 -8.80 -7.17 9.74
C GLN A 44 -8.01 -7.14 11.05
N ILE A 45 -7.77 -5.96 11.63
CA ILE A 45 -7.00 -5.78 12.86
C ILE A 45 -7.82 -6.10 14.12
N CYS A 46 -9.07 -5.62 14.18
CA CYS A 46 -9.97 -5.81 15.33
C CYS A 46 -10.65 -7.17 15.35
N GLU A 47 -10.47 -7.97 14.32
CA GLU A 47 -11.26 -9.15 14.11
C GLU A 47 -10.51 -10.45 14.22
N LYS A 48 -11.18 -11.29 14.43
CA LYS A 48 -11.24 -12.67 14.83
C LYS A 48 -10.99 -13.66 13.67
N ASP A 49 -10.65 -13.19 12.46
CA ASP A 49 -10.21 -14.05 11.36
C ASP A 49 -8.75 -14.48 11.61
N SER A 50 -8.61 -15.52 12.44
CA SER A 50 -7.30 -16.04 12.82
C SER A 50 -6.49 -16.55 11.61
N LEU A 51 -7.15 -17.06 10.57
CA LEU A 51 -6.47 -17.54 9.35
C LEU A 51 -5.89 -16.39 8.54
N LEU A 52 -6.62 -15.27 8.44
CA LEU A 52 -6.11 -14.08 7.77
C LEU A 52 -4.93 -13.46 8.54
N ILE A 53 -5.05 -13.36 9.87
CA ILE A 53 -3.97 -12.84 10.71
C ILE A 53 -2.72 -13.72 10.61
N GLN A 54 -2.88 -15.04 10.65
CA GLN A 54 -1.77 -15.97 10.46
C GLN A 54 -1.11 -15.76 9.09
N LEU A 55 -1.88 -15.59 8.01
CA LEU A 55 -1.34 -15.28 6.68
C LEU A 55 -0.52 -13.99 6.68
N VAL A 56 -1.02 -12.94 7.36
CA VAL A 56 -0.29 -11.67 7.48
C VAL A 56 1.04 -11.88 8.22
N GLU A 57 1.01 -12.57 9.35
CA GLU A 57 2.20 -12.84 10.15
C GLU A 57 3.22 -13.71 9.43
N GLU A 58 2.79 -14.66 8.60
CA GLU A 58 3.68 -15.55 7.84
C GLU A 58 4.30 -14.88 6.61
N GLN A 59 3.56 -14.01 5.93
CA GLN A 59 3.94 -13.54 4.60
C GLN A 59 4.56 -12.13 4.60
N PHE A 60 4.26 -11.27 5.58
CA PHE A 60 4.61 -9.86 5.55
C PHE A 60 5.48 -9.44 6.73
N ASN A 61 6.33 -8.43 6.50
CA ASN A 61 7.16 -7.80 7.54
C ASN A 61 6.99 -6.28 7.59
N SER A 62 6.03 -5.74 6.85
CA SER A 62 5.61 -4.34 6.90
C SER A 62 4.10 -4.22 6.79
N ILE A 63 3.51 -3.22 7.44
CA ILE A 63 2.08 -2.94 7.40
C ILE A 63 1.78 -1.46 7.21
N THR A 64 0.69 -1.17 6.48
CA THR A 64 0.15 0.18 6.26
C THR A 64 -1.35 0.17 6.60
N PRO A 65 -1.91 1.14 7.34
CA PRO A 65 -3.34 1.18 7.60
C PRO A 65 -4.08 1.70 6.37
N GLU A 66 -5.06 0.94 5.88
CA GLU A 66 -5.83 1.35 4.69
C GLU A 66 -6.55 2.69 4.88
N ASN A 67 -7.18 2.90 6.05
CA ASN A 67 -7.97 4.10 6.33
C ASN A 67 -7.80 4.68 7.73
N LEU A 68 -7.25 3.94 8.70
CA LEU A 68 -7.32 4.25 10.14
C LEU A 68 -6.64 5.57 10.53
N LEU A 69 -5.59 5.96 9.82
CA LEU A 69 -4.81 7.18 10.07
C LEU A 69 -5.16 8.33 9.12
N LYS A 70 -6.13 8.16 8.23
CA LYS A 70 -6.64 9.26 7.40
C LYS A 70 -7.42 10.25 8.27
N TRP A 71 -7.32 11.53 7.95
CA TRP A 71 -7.80 12.62 8.81
C TRP A 71 -9.25 12.43 9.27
N GLU A 72 -10.19 12.12 8.36
CA GLU A 72 -11.61 11.93 8.73
C GLU A 72 -11.86 10.78 9.72
N ARG A 73 -10.91 9.83 9.85
CA ARG A 73 -11.02 8.70 10.78
C ARG A 73 -10.39 8.99 12.13
N ILE A 74 -9.21 9.58 12.12
CA ILE A 74 -8.44 9.81 13.34
C ILE A 74 -8.76 11.15 14.00
N HIS A 75 -9.21 12.17 13.23
CA HIS A 75 -9.52 13.53 13.71
C HIS A 75 -10.81 14.05 13.03
N PRO A 76 -11.97 13.43 13.30
CA PRO A 76 -13.23 13.70 12.60
C PRO A 76 -13.82 15.09 12.88
N GLU A 77 -13.61 15.63 14.09
CA GLU A 77 -14.09 16.93 14.54
C GLU A 77 -12.94 17.71 15.19
N GLU A 78 -13.02 19.04 15.19
CA GLU A 78 -11.98 19.89 15.77
C GLU A 78 -11.73 19.55 17.26
N GLY A 79 -10.49 19.23 17.59
CA GLY A 79 -10.09 18.81 18.94
C GLY A 79 -10.53 17.40 19.37
N VAL A 80 -11.20 16.63 18.49
CA VAL A 80 -11.68 15.28 18.79
C VAL A 80 -10.85 14.25 18.01
N TYR A 81 -10.13 13.41 18.73
CA TYR A 81 -9.29 12.35 18.17
C TYR A 81 -9.82 10.96 18.51
N ASN A 82 -9.91 10.09 17.51
CA ASN A 82 -10.27 8.68 17.61
C ASN A 82 -9.05 7.78 17.44
N PHE A 83 -8.28 7.61 18.49
CA PHE A 83 -7.01 6.86 18.43
C PHE A 83 -7.16 5.35 18.61
N GLU A 84 -8.25 4.85 19.20
CA GLU A 84 -8.39 3.44 19.57
C GLU A 84 -8.13 2.45 18.41
N PRO A 85 -8.70 2.62 17.20
CA PRO A 85 -8.40 1.73 16.09
C PRO A 85 -6.95 1.82 15.61
N ALA A 86 -6.38 3.02 15.60
CA ALA A 86 -5.00 3.25 15.20
C ALA A 86 -4.01 2.71 16.24
N ASP A 87 -4.31 2.82 17.55
CA ASP A 87 -3.53 2.21 18.62
C ASP A 87 -3.50 0.68 18.48
N SER A 88 -4.64 0.07 18.15
CA SER A 88 -4.74 -1.39 17.92
C SER A 88 -3.87 -1.83 16.74
N PHE A 89 -3.89 -1.06 15.64
CA PHE A 89 -3.05 -1.30 14.47
C PHE A 89 -1.55 -1.20 14.80
N VAL A 90 -1.14 -0.15 15.48
CA VAL A 90 0.27 0.06 15.88
C VAL A 90 0.71 -1.05 16.87
N ALA A 91 -0.15 -1.41 17.82
CA ALA A 91 0.13 -2.51 18.76
C ALA A 91 0.31 -3.86 18.04
N PHE A 92 -0.49 -4.13 17.00
CA PHE A 92 -0.34 -5.32 16.16
C PHE A 92 1.03 -5.34 15.47
N GLY A 93 1.43 -4.24 14.82
CA GLY A 93 2.72 -4.15 14.15
C GLY A 93 3.90 -4.32 15.10
N LEU A 94 3.85 -3.69 16.28
CA LEU A 94 4.90 -3.80 17.31
C LEU A 94 5.02 -5.24 17.86
N ARG A 95 3.90 -5.91 18.15
CA ARG A 95 3.92 -7.31 18.61
C ARG A 95 4.59 -8.25 17.61
N ASN A 96 4.34 -8.00 16.31
CA ASN A 96 4.85 -8.82 15.22
C ASN A 96 6.20 -8.31 14.67
N LYS A 97 6.79 -7.28 15.28
CA LYS A 97 8.07 -6.68 14.85
C LYS A 97 8.08 -6.24 13.39
N MET A 98 6.94 -5.75 12.91
CA MET A 98 6.76 -5.28 11.55
C MET A 98 7.17 -3.83 11.42
N PHE A 99 7.65 -3.44 10.24
CA PHE A 99 7.81 -2.03 9.88
C PHE A 99 6.43 -1.40 9.69
N ILE A 100 6.14 -0.34 10.42
CA ILE A 100 4.82 0.29 10.46
C ILE A 100 4.88 1.60 9.69
N VAL A 101 4.01 1.75 8.69
CA VAL A 101 3.83 2.99 7.93
C VAL A 101 2.57 3.71 8.39
N GLY A 102 2.67 5.00 8.64
CA GLY A 102 1.52 5.87 8.87
C GLY A 102 1.01 6.45 7.55
N HIS A 103 -0.23 6.17 7.22
CA HIS A 103 -0.87 6.64 5.98
C HIS A 103 -2.21 7.29 6.30
N THR A 104 -2.39 8.56 6.06
CA THR A 104 -1.52 9.63 5.60
C THR A 104 -1.82 10.92 6.38
N LEU A 105 -0.82 11.79 6.59
CA LEU A 105 -1.00 13.01 7.39
C LEU A 105 -1.76 14.09 6.64
N LEU A 106 -1.51 14.25 5.33
CA LEU A 106 -2.16 15.24 4.49
C LEU A 106 -2.59 14.62 3.16
N TRP A 107 -3.88 14.69 2.86
CA TRP A 107 -4.48 14.29 1.59
C TRP A 107 -5.61 15.24 1.21
N HIS A 108 -5.90 15.39 -0.07
CA HIS A 108 -6.99 16.24 -0.55
C HIS A 108 -8.36 15.59 -0.40
N GLN A 109 -8.41 14.29 -0.12
CA GLN A 109 -9.62 13.51 0.13
C GLN A 109 -9.64 13.01 1.59
N GLN A 110 -10.78 12.51 2.04
CA GLN A 110 -10.99 12.01 3.40
C GLN A 110 -10.44 12.95 4.48
N THR A 111 -10.59 14.28 4.23
CA THR A 111 -10.32 15.36 5.18
C THR A 111 -11.65 16.03 5.49
N PRO A 112 -12.06 16.16 6.76
CA PRO A 112 -13.35 16.75 7.14
C PRO A 112 -13.51 18.20 6.70
N ALA A 113 -14.74 18.64 6.44
CA ALA A 113 -15.02 20.00 5.96
C ALA A 113 -14.56 21.08 6.94
N TRP A 114 -14.71 20.85 8.25
CA TRP A 114 -14.32 21.78 9.31
C TRP A 114 -12.86 22.23 9.22
N VAL A 115 -11.99 21.38 8.66
CA VAL A 115 -10.56 21.70 8.51
C VAL A 115 -10.36 22.95 7.65
N PHE A 116 -11.23 23.15 6.66
CA PHE A 116 -11.16 24.22 5.66
C PHE A 116 -12.14 25.37 5.89
N GLU A 117 -12.85 25.37 7.02
CA GLU A 117 -13.89 26.35 7.34
C GLU A 117 -13.60 27.05 8.67
N ASP A 118 -13.92 28.33 8.78
CA ASP A 118 -13.87 29.06 10.04
C ASP A 118 -15.11 28.73 10.92
N GLU A 119 -15.18 29.27 12.12
CA GLU A 119 -16.30 29.08 13.06
C GLU A 119 -17.67 29.52 12.51
N LYS A 120 -17.67 30.31 11.43
CA LYS A 120 -18.88 30.80 10.76
C LYS A 120 -19.22 30.01 9.50
N GLY A 121 -18.44 29.00 9.18
CA GLY A 121 -18.60 28.21 7.96
C GLY A 121 -18.06 28.88 6.69
N ASN A 122 -17.28 29.95 6.79
CA ASN A 122 -16.57 30.54 5.66
C ASN A 122 -15.24 29.81 5.44
N GLU A 123 -14.62 30.03 4.27
CA GLU A 123 -13.29 29.48 3.98
C GLU A 123 -12.27 29.95 5.04
N ALA A 124 -11.52 29.01 5.59
CA ALA A 124 -10.49 29.26 6.59
C ALA A 124 -9.39 30.19 6.04
N SER A 125 -8.82 31.04 6.89
CA SER A 125 -7.61 31.78 6.52
C SER A 125 -6.40 30.85 6.41
N ARG A 126 -5.38 31.29 5.71
CA ARG A 126 -4.10 30.57 5.61
C ARG A 126 -3.52 30.23 7.00
N GLU A 127 -3.54 31.20 7.92
CA GLU A 127 -2.99 31.05 9.26
C GLU A 127 -3.78 30.00 10.07
N LEU A 128 -5.11 30.03 9.98
CA LEU A 128 -5.98 29.06 10.63
C LEU A 128 -5.71 27.65 10.11
N LEU A 129 -5.66 27.48 8.78
CA LEU A 129 -5.43 26.17 8.19
C LEU A 129 -4.01 25.63 8.45
N LEU A 130 -2.99 26.49 8.45
CA LEU A 130 -1.63 26.11 8.85
C LEU A 130 -1.56 25.71 10.33
N GLY A 131 -2.28 26.42 11.20
CA GLY A 131 -2.39 26.08 12.62
C GLY A 131 -3.00 24.70 12.83
N ARG A 132 -4.11 24.40 12.15
CA ARG A 132 -4.79 23.10 12.19
C ARG A 132 -3.92 21.96 11.62
N LEU A 133 -3.22 22.22 10.51
CA LEU A 133 -2.30 21.26 9.93
C LEU A 133 -1.15 20.93 10.89
N LYS A 134 -0.57 21.96 11.52
CA LYS A 134 0.47 21.78 12.51
C LYS A 134 0.00 20.97 13.71
N ASP A 135 -1.14 21.36 14.30
CA ASP A 135 -1.73 20.68 15.46
C ASP A 135 -2.01 19.20 15.16
N HIS A 136 -2.65 18.92 14.02
CA HIS A 136 -2.92 17.54 13.59
C HIS A 136 -1.65 16.71 13.46
N ILE A 137 -0.64 17.21 12.74
CA ILE A 137 0.62 16.49 12.53
C ILE A 137 1.34 16.27 13.87
N TYR A 138 1.45 17.31 14.71
CA TYR A 138 2.12 17.21 16.01
C TYR A 138 1.43 16.20 16.93
N THR A 139 0.09 16.22 16.95
CA THR A 139 -0.69 15.31 17.79
C THR A 139 -0.56 13.87 17.31
N VAL A 140 -0.74 13.63 16.01
CA VAL A 140 -0.75 12.26 15.45
C VAL A 140 0.66 11.68 15.41
N VAL A 141 1.63 12.39 14.87
CA VAL A 141 3.03 11.91 14.80
C VAL A 141 3.61 11.78 16.22
N GLY A 142 3.36 12.78 17.08
CA GLY A 142 3.84 12.77 18.46
C GLY A 142 3.32 11.58 19.29
N ARG A 143 2.04 11.18 19.10
CA ARG A 143 1.47 9.99 19.75
C ARG A 143 2.21 8.69 19.39
N TYR A 144 2.65 8.57 18.15
CA TYR A 144 3.28 7.36 17.64
C TYR A 144 4.79 7.48 17.48
N LYS A 145 5.40 8.53 18.07
CA LYS A 145 6.85 8.72 18.07
C LYS A 145 7.58 7.47 18.57
N GLY A 146 8.56 7.00 17.79
CA GLY A 146 9.32 5.80 18.07
C GLY A 146 8.56 4.48 17.94
N LYS A 147 7.30 4.52 17.41
CA LYS A 147 6.46 3.33 17.18
C LYS A 147 6.14 3.13 15.70
N ILE A 148 5.82 4.21 14.98
CA ILE A 148 5.67 4.22 13.53
C ILE A 148 7.04 4.53 12.93
N ASN A 149 7.43 3.78 11.90
CA ASN A 149 8.76 3.82 11.31
C ASN A 149 8.86 4.85 10.18
N GLY A 150 7.74 5.14 9.49
CA GLY A 150 7.70 6.10 8.41
C GLY A 150 6.28 6.63 8.16
N TRP A 151 6.16 7.85 7.65
CA TRP A 151 4.88 8.51 7.36
C TRP A 151 4.78 8.92 5.89
N ASP A 152 3.67 8.58 5.25
CA ASP A 152 3.21 9.29 4.07
C ASP A 152 2.74 10.67 4.52
N VAL A 153 3.63 11.67 4.43
CA VAL A 153 3.36 13.02 4.91
C VAL A 153 2.35 13.72 4.02
N VAL A 154 2.57 13.63 2.71
CA VAL A 154 1.67 14.18 1.70
C VAL A 154 1.35 13.13 0.66
N ASN A 155 0.05 12.95 0.42
CA ASN A 155 -0.48 12.00 -0.55
C ASN A 155 -1.15 12.74 -1.72
N GLU A 156 -0.76 12.40 -2.97
CA GLU A 156 -1.44 12.79 -4.22
C GLU A 156 -1.54 14.29 -4.46
N ALA A 157 -0.46 15.02 -4.29
CA ALA A 157 -0.43 16.47 -4.47
C ALA A 157 -0.19 16.93 -5.92
N ILE A 158 0.17 16.03 -6.83
CA ILE A 158 0.54 16.34 -8.21
C ILE A 158 -0.37 15.60 -9.19
N GLU A 159 -0.89 16.32 -10.19
CA GLU A 159 -1.71 15.75 -11.27
C GLU A 159 -0.85 15.00 -12.30
N ASP A 160 -1.47 14.15 -13.13
CA ASP A 160 -0.78 13.34 -14.13
C ASP A 160 0.00 14.19 -15.17
N ASN A 161 -0.43 15.42 -15.43
CA ASN A 161 0.27 16.38 -16.29
C ASN A 161 1.47 17.07 -15.61
N GLY A 162 1.66 16.84 -14.30
CA GLY A 162 2.73 17.42 -13.51
C GLY A 162 2.39 18.75 -12.83
N GLU A 163 1.18 19.26 -12.98
CA GLU A 163 0.73 20.44 -12.23
C GLU A 163 0.40 20.09 -10.77
N MET A 164 0.49 21.05 -9.89
CA MET A 164 0.01 20.87 -8.53
C MET A 164 -1.51 20.67 -8.54
N ARG A 165 -1.98 19.67 -7.79
CA ARG A 165 -3.41 19.38 -7.66
C ARG A 165 -4.15 20.59 -7.08
N ASN A 166 -5.19 21.04 -7.77
CA ASN A 166 -6.04 22.17 -7.38
C ASN A 166 -6.92 21.82 -6.16
N SER A 167 -6.29 21.53 -5.03
CA SER A 167 -6.91 21.18 -3.76
C SER A 167 -7.22 22.40 -2.90
N LYS A 168 -8.05 22.24 -1.86
CA LYS A 168 -8.25 23.27 -0.82
C LYS A 168 -6.94 23.63 -0.11
N TRP A 169 -6.03 22.68 0.05
CA TRP A 169 -4.70 22.90 0.63
C TRP A 169 -3.91 23.93 -0.19
N LEU A 170 -3.82 23.71 -1.51
CA LEU A 170 -3.12 24.63 -2.41
C LEU A 170 -3.80 26.01 -2.46
N LYS A 171 -5.13 26.05 -2.54
CA LYS A 171 -5.87 27.31 -2.67
C LYS A 171 -5.76 28.21 -1.44
N ILE A 172 -5.82 27.63 -0.25
CA ILE A 172 -5.87 28.37 1.00
C ILE A 172 -4.45 28.66 1.52
N ILE A 173 -3.56 27.67 1.52
CA ILE A 173 -2.18 27.84 2.05
C ILE A 173 -1.25 28.37 0.97
N GLY A 174 -1.36 27.93 -0.29
CA GLY A 174 -0.39 28.22 -1.33
C GLY A 174 0.59 27.04 -1.52
N GLU A 175 1.55 27.20 -2.43
CA GLU A 175 2.45 26.14 -2.89
C GLU A 175 3.35 25.54 -1.80
N ASP A 176 3.61 26.28 -0.73
CA ASP A 176 4.47 25.84 0.36
C ASP A 176 3.82 24.89 1.38
N TYR A 177 2.54 24.52 1.20
CA TYR A 177 1.83 23.64 2.13
C TYR A 177 2.50 22.26 2.27
N ILE A 178 3.11 21.73 1.19
CA ILE A 178 3.84 20.46 1.20
C ILE A 178 5.07 20.58 2.10
N GLU A 179 5.88 21.62 1.88
CA GLU A 179 7.06 21.87 2.68
C GLU A 179 6.74 22.05 4.16
N LYS A 180 5.66 22.78 4.47
CA LYS A 180 5.18 22.96 5.84
C LYS A 180 4.77 21.63 6.50
N ALA A 181 4.07 20.75 5.77
CA ALA A 181 3.72 19.43 6.28
C ALA A 181 4.96 18.60 6.63
N PHE A 182 5.98 18.57 5.75
CA PHE A 182 7.25 17.88 6.02
C PHE A 182 8.02 18.50 7.19
N GLN A 183 8.07 19.83 7.31
CA GLN A 183 8.65 20.51 8.45
C GLN A 183 7.99 20.12 9.76
N PHE A 184 6.64 20.18 9.83
CA PHE A 184 5.90 19.83 11.02
C PHE A 184 6.06 18.35 11.41
N ALA A 185 6.07 17.44 10.45
CA ALA A 185 6.30 16.03 10.72
C ALA A 185 7.72 15.77 11.26
N HIS A 186 8.74 16.42 10.69
CA HIS A 186 10.11 16.33 11.19
C HIS A 186 10.28 16.94 12.59
N GLU A 187 9.65 18.08 12.86
CA GLU A 187 9.67 18.70 14.19
C GLU A 187 9.00 17.80 15.25
N ALA A 188 7.90 17.10 14.89
CA ALA A 188 7.19 16.20 15.80
C ALA A 188 8.00 14.93 16.11
N ASP A 189 8.62 14.32 15.10
CA ASP A 189 9.52 13.18 15.25
C ASP A 189 10.72 13.29 14.29
N PRO A 190 11.88 13.72 14.77
CA PRO A 190 13.08 13.90 13.94
C PRO A 190 13.64 12.60 13.35
N ASP A 191 13.38 11.46 13.99
CA ASP A 191 13.99 10.17 13.64
C ASP A 191 13.15 9.41 12.61
N VAL A 192 11.83 9.64 12.54
CA VAL A 192 10.92 8.92 11.64
C VAL A 192 11.22 9.21 10.16
N GLU A 193 11.03 8.22 9.29
CA GLU A 193 11.13 8.43 7.84
C GLU A 193 9.90 9.20 7.32
N LEU A 194 10.10 10.11 6.35
CA LEU A 194 9.06 10.99 5.80
C LEU A 194 8.98 10.82 4.29
N TYR A 195 7.77 10.53 3.76
CA TYR A 195 7.56 10.17 2.37
C TYR A 195 6.56 11.08 1.66
N TYR A 196 6.78 11.27 0.36
CA TYR A 196 5.77 11.71 -0.60
C TYR A 196 5.21 10.48 -1.29
N ASN A 197 3.89 10.34 -1.42
CA ASN A 197 3.22 9.18 -2.01
C ASN A 197 2.22 9.62 -3.09
N ASP A 198 2.19 8.95 -4.26
CA ASP A 198 1.26 9.29 -5.33
C ASP A 198 1.02 8.11 -6.28
N PHE A 199 -0.12 8.13 -7.01
CA PHE A 199 -0.42 7.21 -8.10
C PHE A 199 0.11 7.71 -9.44
N ASN A 200 0.10 6.85 -10.47
CA ASN A 200 0.56 7.17 -11.83
C ASN A 200 1.95 7.83 -11.90
N MET A 201 2.82 7.49 -10.98
CA MET A 201 4.17 8.05 -10.84
C MET A 201 5.09 7.77 -12.06
N TRP A 202 4.62 7.00 -13.03
CA TRP A 202 5.26 6.71 -14.30
C TRP A 202 4.92 7.72 -15.41
N HIS A 203 3.96 8.62 -15.22
CA HIS A 203 3.68 9.70 -16.17
C HIS A 203 4.82 10.72 -16.19
N LYS A 204 5.27 11.10 -17.39
CA LYS A 204 6.40 12.02 -17.59
C LYS A 204 6.23 13.36 -16.87
N GLY A 205 5.00 13.89 -16.83
CA GLY A 205 4.67 15.10 -16.05
C GLY A 205 4.96 14.91 -14.57
N LYS A 206 4.47 13.81 -13.97
CA LYS A 206 4.73 13.48 -12.57
C LYS A 206 6.19 13.20 -12.30
N ILE A 207 6.88 12.42 -13.13
CA ILE A 207 8.32 12.14 -12.97
C ILE A 207 9.08 13.45 -12.80
N LYS A 208 8.87 14.41 -13.70
CA LYS A 208 9.54 15.72 -13.65
C LYS A 208 9.17 16.50 -12.39
N SER A 209 7.88 16.62 -12.09
CA SER A 209 7.41 17.48 -11.01
C SER A 209 7.71 16.92 -9.63
N VAL A 210 7.59 15.60 -9.43
CA VAL A 210 7.99 14.95 -8.17
C VAL A 210 9.49 15.02 -7.97
N SER A 211 10.29 14.83 -9.01
CA SER A 211 11.75 15.01 -8.91
C SER A 211 12.13 16.43 -8.50
N ASN A 212 11.47 17.45 -9.08
CA ASN A 212 11.67 18.84 -8.69
C ASN A 212 11.22 19.10 -7.24
N LEU A 213 10.07 18.54 -6.82
CA LEU A 213 9.58 18.65 -5.44
C LEU A 213 10.59 18.10 -4.44
N VAL A 214 11.09 16.88 -4.67
CA VAL A 214 12.10 16.27 -3.78
C VAL A 214 13.36 17.11 -3.70
N ASN A 215 13.88 17.57 -4.85
CA ASN A 215 15.08 18.41 -4.89
C ASN A 215 14.85 19.76 -4.19
N ASN A 216 13.68 20.39 -4.36
CA ASN A 216 13.33 21.64 -3.70
C ASN A 216 13.27 21.48 -2.16
N ILE A 217 12.58 20.43 -1.67
CA ILE A 217 12.51 20.11 -0.23
C ILE A 217 13.92 19.91 0.34
N LYS A 218 14.76 19.11 -0.33
CA LYS A 218 16.16 18.86 0.09
C LYS A 218 17.01 20.13 0.07
N SER A 219 16.87 20.98 -0.95
CA SER A 219 17.65 22.23 -1.07
C SER A 219 17.39 23.22 0.06
N LYS A 220 16.20 23.14 0.67
CA LYS A 220 15.79 23.93 1.85
C LYS A 220 16.20 23.29 3.18
N GLY A 221 16.92 22.18 3.15
CA GLY A 221 17.30 21.43 4.35
C GLY A 221 16.15 20.74 5.08
N ILE A 222 15.00 20.57 4.40
CA ILE A 222 13.84 19.87 4.95
C ILE A 222 14.03 18.38 4.72
N LYS A 223 13.70 17.56 5.74
CA LYS A 223 13.79 16.11 5.67
C LYS A 223 12.73 15.54 4.72
N ILE A 224 13.18 14.78 3.74
CA ILE A 224 12.39 13.85 2.94
C ILE A 224 13.19 12.57 2.78
N SER A 225 12.63 11.45 3.20
CA SER A 225 13.33 10.17 3.27
C SER A 225 13.07 9.31 2.05
N GLY A 226 11.92 9.46 1.39
CA GLY A 226 11.56 8.62 0.26
C GLY A 226 10.39 9.09 -0.57
N VAL A 227 10.21 8.38 -1.68
CA VAL A 227 9.10 8.57 -2.63
C VAL A 227 8.38 7.24 -2.82
N GLY A 228 7.06 7.26 -2.64
CA GLY A 228 6.15 6.13 -2.84
C GLY A 228 5.48 6.18 -4.21
N LEU A 229 5.61 5.10 -4.96
CA LEU A 229 4.82 4.82 -6.16
C LEU A 229 3.68 3.89 -5.72
N GLN A 230 2.42 4.36 -5.75
CA GLN A 230 1.30 3.54 -5.25
C GLN A 230 1.21 2.17 -5.93
N GLY A 231 1.34 2.10 -7.25
CA GLY A 231 1.34 0.80 -7.92
C GLY A 231 -0.06 0.25 -8.21
N HIS A 232 -1.08 1.09 -8.29
CA HIS A 232 -2.43 0.72 -8.77
C HIS A 232 -2.41 0.53 -10.28
N TRP A 233 -1.84 -0.57 -10.73
CA TRP A 233 -1.58 -0.82 -12.14
C TRP A 233 -2.55 -1.83 -12.75
N GLY A 234 -2.34 -2.16 -14.03
CA GLY A 234 -3.16 -3.12 -14.75
C GLY A 234 -2.33 -4.12 -15.54
N LEU A 235 -3.02 -5.06 -16.17
CA LEU A 235 -2.35 -6.08 -16.99
C LEU A 235 -1.61 -5.51 -18.19
N THR A 236 -2.01 -4.32 -18.67
CA THR A 236 -1.50 -3.70 -19.89
C THR A 236 -0.94 -2.29 -19.68
N TYR A 237 -0.98 -1.79 -18.45
CA TYR A 237 -0.46 -0.46 -18.09
C TYR A 237 0.07 -0.46 -16.64
N PRO A 238 1.07 0.38 -16.35
CA PRO A 238 2.00 0.99 -17.31
C PRO A 238 2.80 -0.07 -18.06
N SER A 239 3.53 0.28 -19.14
CA SER A 239 4.48 -0.67 -19.73
C SER A 239 5.68 -0.89 -18.81
N ASN A 240 6.46 -1.94 -19.06
CA ASN A 240 7.67 -2.21 -18.27
C ASN A 240 8.70 -1.09 -18.46
N GLU A 241 8.78 -0.54 -19.67
CA GLU A 241 9.69 0.55 -20.04
C GLU A 241 9.32 1.85 -19.30
N GLU A 242 8.02 2.16 -19.17
CA GLU A 242 7.55 3.33 -18.42
C GLU A 242 7.88 3.23 -16.94
N ILE A 243 7.77 2.05 -16.33
CA ILE A 243 8.17 1.85 -14.93
C ILE A 243 9.69 1.87 -14.78
N ASP A 244 10.42 1.27 -15.72
CA ASP A 244 11.89 1.30 -15.70
C ASP A 244 12.42 2.74 -15.81
N GLU A 245 11.87 3.57 -16.72
CA GLU A 245 12.19 5.00 -16.84
C GLU A 245 11.89 5.77 -15.54
N ALA A 246 10.76 5.50 -14.90
CA ALA A 246 10.36 6.14 -13.65
C ALA A 246 11.32 5.75 -12.51
N LEU A 247 11.57 4.46 -12.31
CA LEU A 247 12.47 3.96 -11.27
C LEU A 247 13.91 4.46 -11.47
N ASP A 248 14.41 4.42 -12.71
CA ASP A 248 15.74 4.96 -13.04
C ASP A 248 15.87 6.46 -12.73
N THR A 249 14.82 7.23 -12.99
CA THR A 249 14.83 8.67 -12.71
C THR A 249 14.77 8.95 -11.20
N TYR A 250 13.87 8.30 -10.49
CA TYR A 250 13.73 8.49 -9.04
C TYR A 250 14.90 7.94 -8.25
N SER A 251 15.56 6.87 -8.68
CA SER A 251 16.76 6.31 -8.03
C SER A 251 17.90 7.33 -7.92
N LYS A 252 17.97 8.32 -8.83
CA LYS A 252 18.98 9.38 -8.84
C LYS A 252 18.72 10.50 -7.83
N LEU A 253 17.58 10.49 -7.14
CA LEU A 253 17.23 11.53 -6.16
C LEU A 253 17.92 11.34 -4.80
N ASN A 254 18.63 10.23 -4.58
CA ASN A 254 19.23 9.86 -3.29
C ASN A 254 18.21 9.94 -2.13
N VAL A 255 17.08 9.27 -2.32
CA VAL A 255 16.02 9.00 -1.34
C VAL A 255 15.55 7.56 -1.55
N ASN A 256 14.93 6.96 -0.54
CA ASN A 256 14.35 5.63 -0.63
C ASN A 256 13.19 5.61 -1.65
N LEU A 257 13.09 4.52 -2.39
CA LEU A 257 11.92 4.24 -3.22
C LEU A 257 11.06 3.15 -2.58
N MET A 258 9.76 3.25 -2.73
CA MET A 258 8.80 2.25 -2.29
C MET A 258 7.73 2.05 -3.35
N ILE A 259 7.26 0.82 -3.48
CA ILE A 259 5.97 0.51 -4.10
C ILE A 259 4.99 0.37 -2.95
N THR A 260 4.03 1.28 -2.84
CA THR A 260 3.33 1.50 -1.57
C THR A 260 1.93 0.90 -1.50
N GLU A 261 1.29 0.63 -2.65
CA GLU A 261 -0.12 0.24 -2.74
C GLU A 261 -0.38 -0.75 -3.88
N LEU A 262 0.56 -1.67 -4.11
CA LEU A 262 0.54 -2.55 -5.29
C LEU A 262 -0.72 -3.40 -5.35
N ASP A 263 -1.47 -3.23 -6.43
CA ASP A 263 -2.56 -4.10 -6.82
C ASP A 263 -2.79 -4.07 -8.34
N MET A 264 -3.35 -5.14 -8.89
CA MET A 264 -3.43 -5.31 -10.33
C MET A 264 -4.88 -5.29 -10.83
N ALA A 265 -5.25 -4.31 -11.65
CA ALA A 265 -6.55 -4.29 -12.31
C ALA A 265 -6.61 -5.37 -13.40
N VAL A 266 -7.28 -6.48 -13.09
CA VAL A 266 -7.46 -7.63 -14.01
C VAL A 266 -8.71 -7.47 -14.86
N LEU A 267 -9.73 -6.77 -14.33
CA LEU A 267 -11.02 -6.60 -14.99
C LEU A 267 -11.03 -5.34 -15.85
N PRO A 268 -11.86 -5.31 -16.91
CA PRO A 268 -12.01 -4.12 -17.75
C PRO A 268 -12.35 -2.87 -16.92
N LEU A 269 -11.77 -1.75 -17.29
CA LEU A 269 -12.09 -0.44 -16.74
C LEU A 269 -12.91 0.37 -17.74
N PRO A 270 -13.88 1.19 -17.28
CA PRO A 270 -14.63 2.06 -18.16
C PRO A 270 -13.69 3.07 -18.86
N ASN A 271 -13.86 3.24 -20.15
CA ASN A 271 -13.14 4.24 -20.95
C ASN A 271 -11.60 4.19 -20.82
N ASN A 272 -11.02 3.00 -20.63
CA ASN A 272 -9.58 2.79 -20.41
C ASN A 272 -9.00 3.65 -19.29
N ASN A 273 -9.77 3.90 -18.25
CA ASN A 273 -9.36 4.72 -17.12
C ASN A 273 -8.24 4.04 -16.32
N THR A 274 -7.05 4.63 -16.32
CA THR A 274 -5.88 4.16 -15.57
C THR A 274 -5.67 4.89 -14.25
N SER A 275 -6.51 5.88 -13.94
CA SER A 275 -6.40 6.70 -12.72
C SER A 275 -6.94 5.94 -11.50
N ALA A 276 -6.28 6.08 -10.36
CA ALA A 276 -6.75 5.59 -9.06
C ALA A 276 -7.62 6.63 -8.30
N GLU A 277 -8.08 7.68 -8.99
CA GLU A 277 -8.92 8.74 -8.42
C GLU A 277 -10.23 8.19 -7.84
N ILE A 278 -10.39 8.21 -6.50
CA ILE A 278 -11.48 7.55 -5.79
C ILE A 278 -12.85 8.21 -5.95
N THR A 279 -12.93 9.43 -6.47
CA THR A 279 -14.20 10.10 -6.77
C THR A 279 -14.94 9.47 -7.95
N LYS A 280 -14.23 8.70 -8.78
CA LYS A 280 -14.84 8.00 -9.92
C LYS A 280 -15.71 6.85 -9.46
N ASN A 281 -16.96 6.84 -9.93
CA ASN A 281 -17.93 5.78 -9.65
C ASN A 281 -18.72 5.48 -10.92
N TYR A 282 -18.89 4.20 -11.23
CA TYR A 282 -19.59 3.73 -12.42
C TYR A 282 -20.58 2.64 -12.03
N GLU A 283 -21.69 2.58 -12.77
CA GLU A 283 -22.67 1.52 -12.58
C GLU A 283 -22.12 0.14 -12.97
N LEU A 284 -22.50 -0.88 -12.21
CA LEU A 284 -22.14 -2.26 -12.49
C LEU A 284 -22.84 -2.75 -13.76
N GLN A 285 -22.05 -3.07 -14.76
CA GLN A 285 -22.50 -3.68 -16.01
C GLN A 285 -21.85 -5.05 -16.17
N LYS A 286 -22.57 -6.02 -16.73
CA LYS A 286 -22.06 -7.39 -16.95
C LYS A 286 -20.70 -7.41 -17.66
N LYS A 287 -20.47 -6.55 -18.64
CA LYS A 287 -19.20 -6.43 -19.38
C LYS A 287 -18.03 -5.98 -18.49
N LEU A 288 -18.31 -5.30 -17.38
CA LEU A 288 -17.31 -4.78 -16.43
C LEU A 288 -17.04 -5.73 -15.26
N ASN A 289 -17.82 -6.82 -15.14
CA ASN A 289 -17.59 -7.90 -14.18
C ASN A 289 -17.71 -9.27 -14.89
N PRO A 290 -16.82 -9.57 -15.85
CA PRO A 290 -16.95 -10.75 -16.70
C PRO A 290 -16.73 -12.08 -15.96
N TYR A 291 -16.11 -12.05 -14.77
CA TYR A 291 -15.70 -13.26 -14.03
C TYR A 291 -16.26 -13.28 -12.60
N PRO A 292 -17.59 -13.23 -12.39
CA PRO A 292 -18.16 -13.14 -11.04
C PRO A 292 -17.96 -14.41 -10.20
N ASN A 293 -17.71 -15.55 -10.83
CA ASN A 293 -17.61 -16.87 -10.18
C ASN A 293 -16.18 -17.44 -10.12
N GLY A 294 -15.17 -16.68 -10.53
CA GLY A 294 -13.78 -17.11 -10.53
C GLY A 294 -13.00 -16.58 -11.74
N LEU A 295 -11.72 -16.32 -11.55
CA LEU A 295 -10.84 -15.85 -12.61
C LEU A 295 -10.41 -17.04 -13.49
N PRO A 296 -10.61 -17.02 -14.82
CA PRO A 296 -10.16 -18.09 -15.72
C PRO A 296 -8.64 -18.33 -15.66
N ASP A 297 -8.19 -19.56 -15.87
CA ASP A 297 -6.77 -19.93 -15.84
C ASP A 297 -5.91 -19.08 -16.77
N SER A 298 -6.40 -18.76 -17.96
CA SER A 298 -5.70 -17.88 -18.90
C SER A 298 -5.48 -16.47 -18.36
N MET A 299 -6.38 -15.98 -17.51
CA MET A 299 -6.23 -14.69 -16.85
C MET A 299 -5.37 -14.79 -15.60
N GLN A 300 -5.38 -15.94 -14.89
CA GLN A 300 -4.44 -16.23 -13.81
C GLN A 300 -2.98 -16.21 -14.33
N VAL A 301 -2.74 -16.82 -15.48
CA VAL A 301 -1.42 -16.80 -16.13
C VAL A 301 -1.00 -15.37 -16.51
N LYS A 302 -1.90 -14.58 -17.09
CA LYS A 302 -1.59 -13.17 -17.41
C LYS A 302 -1.25 -12.35 -16.17
N LEU A 303 -2.01 -12.54 -15.08
CA LEU A 303 -1.74 -11.88 -13.81
C LEU A 303 -0.38 -12.31 -13.24
N ALA A 304 -0.08 -13.60 -13.29
CA ALA A 304 1.17 -14.16 -12.81
C ALA A 304 2.38 -13.58 -13.57
N ASN A 305 2.34 -13.60 -14.90
CA ASN A 305 3.41 -13.03 -15.75
C ASN A 305 3.58 -11.53 -15.47
N ARG A 306 2.46 -10.79 -15.28
CA ARG A 306 2.53 -9.35 -15.03
C ARG A 306 3.19 -9.01 -13.69
N TYR A 307 2.87 -9.74 -12.63
CA TYR A 307 3.55 -9.61 -11.35
C TYR A 307 5.03 -10.00 -11.45
N GLU A 308 5.35 -11.06 -12.19
CA GLU A 308 6.74 -11.47 -12.44
C GLU A 308 7.54 -10.36 -13.11
N ASP A 309 7.02 -9.75 -14.18
CA ASP A 309 7.66 -8.65 -14.90
C ASP A 309 8.00 -7.49 -13.95
N PHE A 310 7.05 -7.06 -13.13
CA PHE A 310 7.28 -5.99 -12.17
C PHE A 310 8.29 -6.36 -11.09
N PHE A 311 8.21 -7.56 -10.53
CA PHE A 311 9.16 -7.96 -9.50
C PHE A 311 10.58 -8.16 -10.05
N ARG A 312 10.75 -8.52 -11.32
CA ARG A 312 12.07 -8.48 -11.99
C ARG A 312 12.60 -7.04 -12.06
N LEU A 313 11.77 -6.06 -12.39
CA LEU A 313 12.15 -4.65 -12.36
C LEU A 313 12.48 -4.19 -10.94
N PHE A 314 11.67 -4.52 -9.93
CA PHE A 314 11.95 -4.15 -8.54
C PHE A 314 13.28 -4.74 -8.05
N ASN A 315 13.59 -5.99 -8.41
CA ASN A 315 14.86 -6.62 -8.09
C ASN A 315 16.06 -5.93 -8.78
N LYS A 316 15.87 -5.35 -9.97
CA LYS A 316 16.89 -4.53 -10.64
C LYS A 316 17.26 -3.29 -9.82
N TYR A 317 16.27 -2.69 -9.11
CA TYR A 317 16.43 -1.50 -8.27
C TYR A 317 16.41 -1.80 -6.76
N LYS A 318 16.78 -3.01 -6.34
CA LYS A 318 16.72 -3.44 -4.94
C LYS A 318 17.65 -2.67 -3.98
N SER A 319 18.60 -1.92 -4.49
CA SER A 319 19.46 -1.01 -3.69
C SER A 319 18.74 0.27 -3.31
N GLU A 320 17.74 0.69 -4.08
CA GLU A 320 16.96 1.91 -3.87
C GLU A 320 15.56 1.61 -3.33
N ILE A 321 14.96 0.48 -3.76
CA ILE A 321 13.64 0.06 -3.28
C ILE A 321 13.78 -0.59 -1.91
N THR A 322 13.19 0.02 -0.89
CA THR A 322 13.24 -0.49 0.48
C THR A 322 12.02 -1.34 0.84
N ARG A 323 10.91 -1.18 0.13
CA ARG A 323 9.65 -1.85 0.45
C ARG A 323 8.73 -1.97 -0.77
N VAL A 324 8.03 -3.13 -0.86
CA VAL A 324 6.90 -3.35 -1.77
C VAL A 324 5.70 -3.76 -0.93
N THR A 325 4.65 -2.93 -0.92
CA THR A 325 3.43 -3.11 -0.13
C THR A 325 2.25 -3.40 -1.04
N PHE A 326 1.57 -4.51 -0.83
CA PHE A 326 0.32 -4.84 -1.50
C PHE A 326 -0.85 -4.08 -0.85
N TRP A 327 -1.77 -3.55 -1.66
CA TRP A 327 -2.93 -2.82 -1.13
C TRP A 327 -4.07 -3.77 -0.76
N GLY A 328 -3.78 -4.59 0.24
CA GLY A 328 -4.63 -5.61 0.83
C GLY A 328 -3.98 -6.97 0.93
N VAL A 329 -4.55 -7.85 1.75
CA VAL A 329 -4.01 -9.20 2.02
C VAL A 329 -4.45 -10.20 0.95
N ASN A 330 -5.75 -10.22 0.63
CA ASN A 330 -6.37 -11.16 -0.29
C ASN A 330 -7.47 -10.50 -1.14
N ASP A 331 -7.94 -11.20 -2.16
CA ASP A 331 -8.94 -10.68 -3.09
C ASP A 331 -10.30 -10.38 -2.44
N SER A 332 -10.65 -10.98 -1.28
CA SER A 332 -11.92 -10.73 -0.59
C SER A 332 -12.05 -9.30 -0.10
N TYR A 333 -10.98 -8.77 0.43
CA TYR A 333 -10.95 -7.45 1.09
C TYR A 333 -10.40 -6.34 0.19
N SER A 334 -10.13 -6.62 -1.08
CA SER A 334 -9.65 -5.58 -1.98
C SER A 334 -10.68 -4.47 -2.19
N TRP A 335 -10.24 -3.21 -2.07
CA TRP A 335 -11.05 -2.03 -2.39
C TRP A 335 -11.59 -2.05 -3.82
N LYS A 336 -10.90 -2.71 -4.76
CA LYS A 336 -11.31 -2.88 -6.15
C LYS A 336 -12.61 -3.72 -6.32
N ASN A 337 -13.09 -4.36 -5.28
CA ASN A 337 -14.42 -4.98 -5.29
C ASN A 337 -15.55 -3.93 -5.32
N ASN A 338 -15.26 -2.71 -4.86
CA ASN A 338 -16.23 -1.63 -4.75
C ASN A 338 -15.83 -0.35 -5.49
N TRP A 339 -14.67 -0.35 -6.13
CA TRP A 339 -14.15 0.79 -6.87
C TRP A 339 -13.48 0.35 -8.19
N PRO A 340 -13.64 1.08 -9.30
CA PRO A 340 -14.57 2.20 -9.54
C PRO A 340 -16.02 1.74 -9.76
N ILE A 341 -16.31 0.48 -9.54
CA ILE A 341 -17.62 -0.15 -9.74
C ILE A 341 -17.97 -0.96 -8.49
N LYS A 342 -19.02 -0.56 -7.80
CA LYS A 342 -19.47 -1.23 -6.59
C LYS A 342 -20.00 -2.64 -6.89
N GLY A 343 -19.60 -3.61 -6.08
CA GLY A 343 -20.08 -5.01 -6.16
C GLY A 343 -19.40 -5.85 -7.24
N ARG A 344 -18.23 -5.45 -7.73
CA ARG A 344 -17.40 -6.29 -8.62
C ARG A 344 -16.72 -7.42 -7.85
N THR A 345 -16.41 -8.50 -8.58
CA THR A 345 -15.55 -9.58 -8.10
C THR A 345 -14.15 -9.39 -8.67
N SER A 346 -13.30 -8.62 -7.98
CA SER A 346 -11.93 -8.32 -8.42
C SER A 346 -10.92 -9.35 -7.91
N TYR A 347 -9.79 -9.48 -8.61
CA TYR A 347 -8.75 -10.48 -8.37
C TYR A 347 -7.34 -9.88 -8.39
N PRO A 348 -7.08 -8.76 -7.66
CA PRO A 348 -5.89 -7.97 -7.87
C PRO A 348 -4.64 -8.45 -7.13
N LEU A 349 -4.77 -9.33 -6.12
CA LEU A 349 -3.73 -9.65 -5.17
C LEU A 349 -3.12 -11.05 -5.38
N LEU A 350 -2.12 -11.41 -4.57
CA LEU A 350 -1.41 -12.70 -4.67
C LEU A 350 -2.16 -13.86 -4.02
N PHE A 351 -3.07 -13.56 -3.08
CA PHE A 351 -3.90 -14.55 -2.40
C PHE A 351 -5.35 -14.42 -2.84
N ASP A 352 -6.00 -15.56 -3.01
CA ASP A 352 -7.40 -15.63 -3.39
C ASP A 352 -8.35 -15.29 -2.22
N ARG A 353 -9.66 -15.41 -2.46
CA ARG A 353 -10.70 -15.14 -1.46
C ARG A 353 -10.71 -16.12 -0.28
N ASN A 354 -9.99 -17.24 -0.38
CA ASN A 354 -9.87 -18.29 0.64
C ASN A 354 -8.48 -18.32 1.27
N ASN A 355 -7.71 -17.23 1.15
CA ASN A 355 -6.31 -17.13 1.62
C ASN A 355 -5.34 -18.11 0.93
N GLN A 356 -5.70 -18.69 -0.23
CA GLN A 356 -4.81 -19.59 -0.96
C GLN A 356 -3.92 -18.81 -1.92
N PRO A 357 -2.64 -19.18 -2.06
CA PRO A 357 -1.73 -18.54 -2.99
C PRO A 357 -2.16 -18.81 -4.43
N LYS A 358 -2.22 -17.75 -5.23
CA LYS A 358 -2.50 -17.78 -6.66
C LYS A 358 -1.23 -18.09 -7.46
N PRO A 359 -1.30 -18.45 -8.76
CA PRO A 359 -0.11 -18.59 -9.61
C PRO A 359 0.83 -17.37 -9.54
N ALA A 360 0.29 -16.16 -9.42
CA ALA A 360 1.05 -14.93 -9.28
C ALA A 360 1.98 -14.92 -8.03
N PHE A 361 1.57 -15.54 -6.93
CA PHE A 361 2.40 -15.67 -5.73
C PHE A 361 3.70 -16.43 -6.04
N TYR A 362 3.59 -17.55 -6.72
CA TYR A 362 4.77 -18.39 -7.08
C TYR A 362 5.66 -17.70 -8.12
N SER A 363 5.07 -17.01 -9.11
CA SER A 363 5.83 -16.23 -10.08
C SER A 363 6.66 -15.14 -9.40
N VAL A 364 6.07 -14.40 -8.44
CA VAL A 364 6.79 -13.41 -7.64
C VAL A 364 7.98 -14.04 -6.90
N ILE A 365 7.75 -15.13 -6.19
CA ILE A 365 8.84 -15.83 -5.44
C ILE A 365 9.95 -16.33 -6.35
N ASN A 366 9.62 -16.79 -7.54
CA ASN A 366 10.64 -17.29 -8.46
C ASN A 366 11.60 -16.19 -8.93
N THR A 367 11.21 -14.92 -8.92
CA THR A 367 12.09 -13.81 -9.33
C THR A 367 13.31 -13.58 -8.43
N VAL A 368 13.35 -14.13 -7.22
CA VAL A 368 14.53 -14.05 -6.31
C VAL A 368 15.40 -15.30 -6.33
N LYS A 369 14.98 -16.34 -7.05
CA LYS A 369 15.72 -17.60 -7.16
C LYS A 369 16.61 -17.67 -8.43
N GLU A 370 16.43 -16.71 -9.31
CA GLU A 370 17.20 -16.54 -10.54
C GLU A 370 18.38 -15.59 -10.31
#